data_cf4f7dc26c6827f3f08b406c42a7fb0e
#
_entry.id   cf4f7dc26c6827f3f08b406c42a7fb0e
#
_cell.length_a   1.000
_cell.length_b   1.000
_cell.length_c   1.000
_cell.angle_alpha   90.00
_cell.angle_beta   90.00
_cell.angle_gamma   90.00
#
_symmetry.space_group_name_H-M   'P 1'
#
loop_
_entity.id
_entity.type
_entity.pdbx_description
1 polymer ?
#
loop_
_entity_poly.entity_id
_entity_poly.type
_entity_poly.pdbx_seq_one_letter_code
_entity_poly.pdbx_strand_id
1 'polypeptide(L)' 'MQNEKNETITKKEGYEAMLYVLKAYWENNGSNDLTDILSGGEYWKGTDEPADSAFWEYWIESIEKVKKEGPMFKILTQK' A
#
# COMPACT_ATOMS: atom_id res chain seq x y z
N MET A 1 -18.29 2.38 -11.76
CA MET A 1 -16.87 2.18 -11.63
C MET A 1 -16.02 3.24 -12.28
N GLN A 2 -16.51 3.84 -13.36
CA GLN A 2 -15.72 4.86 -14.02
C GLN A 2 -15.47 6.06 -13.16
N ASN A 3 -16.41 6.38 -12.28
CA ASN A 3 -16.24 7.54 -11.41
C ASN A 3 -15.06 7.38 -10.47
N GLU A 4 -14.74 6.13 -10.13
CA GLU A 4 -13.66 5.87 -9.20
C GLU A 4 -12.32 6.35 -9.72
N LYS A 5 -12.14 6.35 -11.03
CA LYS A 5 -10.89 6.81 -11.61
C LYS A 5 -10.68 8.30 -11.47
N ASN A 6 -11.76 9.03 -11.29
CA ASN A 6 -11.70 10.49 -11.19
C ASN A 6 -11.71 10.99 -9.77
N GLU A 7 -11.91 10.08 -8.83
CA GLU A 7 -11.93 10.46 -7.42
C GLU A 7 -10.51 10.52 -6.90
N THR A 8 -10.32 11.41 -5.94
CA THR A 8 -9.02 11.57 -5.33
C THR A 8 -9.08 11.11 -3.88
N ILE A 9 -7.96 10.65 -3.39
CA ILE A 9 -7.79 10.31 -1.98
C ILE A 9 -6.50 10.94 -1.51
N THR A 10 -6.36 11.06 -0.19
CA THR A 10 -5.11 11.54 0.37
C THR A 10 -4.07 10.43 0.33
N LYS A 11 -2.81 10.81 0.45
CA LYS A 11 -1.74 9.83 0.53
C LYS A 11 -1.94 8.90 1.72
N LYS A 12 -2.44 9.44 2.82
CA LYS A 12 -2.70 8.65 4.01
C LYS A 12 -3.82 7.65 3.78
N GLU A 13 -4.89 8.09 3.13
CA GLU A 13 -5.99 7.18 2.83
C GLU A 13 -5.56 6.05 1.91
N GLY A 14 -4.72 6.37 0.92
CA GLY A 14 -4.20 5.34 0.05
C GLY A 14 -3.34 4.34 0.79
N TYR A 15 -2.52 4.84 1.70
CA TYR A 15 -1.68 3.99 2.52
C TYR A 15 -2.53 3.02 3.34
N GLU A 16 -3.56 3.55 3.99
CA GLU A 16 -4.43 2.73 4.83
C GLU A 16 -5.21 1.73 4.01
N ALA A 17 -5.65 2.13 2.81
CA ALA A 17 -6.34 1.21 1.92
C ALA A 17 -5.41 0.07 1.48
N MET A 18 -4.14 0.37 1.23
CA MET A 18 -3.17 -0.65 0.88
C MET A 18 -3.05 -1.70 1.98
N LEU A 19 -3.03 -1.25 3.24
CA LEU A 19 -2.93 -2.18 4.34
C LEU A 19 -4.14 -3.12 4.38
N TYR A 20 -5.33 -2.62 4.08
CA TYR A 20 -6.52 -3.48 4.03
C TYR A 20 -6.40 -4.53 2.94
N VAL A 21 -5.86 -4.16 1.78
CA VAL A 21 -5.68 -5.13 0.71
C VAL A 21 -4.71 -6.22 1.15
N LEU A 22 -3.59 -5.83 1.74
CA LEU A 22 -2.60 -6.80 2.21
C LEU A 22 -3.18 -7.70 3.31
N LYS A 23 -4.00 -7.13 4.17
CA LYS A 23 -4.63 -7.91 5.23
C LYS A 23 -5.57 -8.96 4.64
N ALA A 24 -6.30 -8.61 3.58
CA ALA A 24 -7.19 -9.57 2.94
C ALA A 24 -6.41 -10.77 2.40
N TYR A 25 -5.27 -10.50 1.78
CA TYR A 25 -4.42 -11.58 1.29
C TYR A 25 -3.86 -12.42 2.43
N TRP A 26 -3.45 -11.77 3.49
CA TRP A 26 -2.93 -12.48 4.66
C TRP A 26 -4.00 -13.39 5.26
N GLU A 27 -5.23 -12.93 5.35
CA GLU A 27 -6.30 -13.73 5.92
C GLU A 27 -6.58 -14.99 5.10
N ASN A 28 -6.28 -14.91 3.80
CA ASN A 28 -6.51 -16.05 2.92
C ASN A 28 -5.37 -17.05 2.94
N ASN A 29 -4.13 -16.61 3.15
CA ASN A 29 -3.00 -17.53 3.03
C ASN A 29 -2.07 -17.56 4.24
N GLY A 30 -2.21 -16.62 5.18
CA GLY A 30 -1.42 -16.64 6.42
C GLY A 30 0.08 -16.50 6.23
N SER A 31 0.51 -15.85 5.16
CA SER A 31 1.93 -15.71 4.86
C SER A 31 2.67 -14.98 5.98
N ASN A 32 3.82 -15.51 6.38
CA ASN A 32 4.66 -14.85 7.38
C ASN A 32 5.22 -13.53 6.84
N ASP A 33 5.50 -13.49 5.55
CA ASP A 33 6.00 -12.27 4.94
C ASP A 33 4.97 -11.15 5.03
N LEU A 34 3.69 -11.48 4.80
CA LEU A 34 2.64 -10.48 4.95
C LEU A 34 2.45 -10.07 6.40
N THR A 35 2.62 -11.01 7.33
CA THR A 35 2.57 -10.69 8.75
C THR A 35 3.61 -9.63 9.09
N ASP A 36 4.84 -9.84 8.62
CA ASP A 36 5.92 -8.90 8.89
C ASP A 36 5.63 -7.53 8.28
N ILE A 37 5.14 -7.52 7.05
CA ILE A 37 4.82 -6.28 6.37
C ILE A 37 3.72 -5.53 7.11
N LEU A 38 2.66 -6.23 7.48
CA LEU A 38 1.55 -5.60 8.18
C LEU A 38 1.98 -5.07 9.54
N SER A 39 2.80 -5.84 10.24
CA SER A 39 3.28 -5.41 11.56
C SER A 39 4.08 -4.12 11.47
N GLY A 40 4.86 -3.96 10.43
CA GLY A 40 5.65 -2.74 10.24
C GLY A 40 4.81 -1.58 9.77
N GLY A 41 3.76 -1.86 8.98
CA GLY A 41 2.96 -0.80 8.39
C GLY A 41 1.84 -0.30 9.28
N GLU A 42 1.45 -1.07 10.29
CA GLU A 42 0.39 -0.64 11.20
C GLU A 42 0.85 0.52 12.07
N TYR A 43 -0.11 1.32 12.48
CA TYR A 43 0.20 2.45 13.34
C TYR A 43 0.40 2.01 14.78
N TRP A 44 1.27 2.70 15.50
CA TRP A 44 1.32 2.55 16.95
C TRP A 44 -0.05 2.95 17.51
N LYS A 45 -0.48 2.22 18.52
CA LYS A 45 -1.77 2.48 19.15
C LYS A 45 -1.87 3.94 19.57
N GLY A 46 -2.97 4.56 19.17
CA GLY A 46 -3.22 5.95 19.56
C GLY A 46 -2.48 6.97 18.72
N THR A 47 -1.84 6.55 17.65
CA THR A 47 -1.10 7.48 16.78
C THR A 47 -1.44 7.20 15.31
N ASP A 48 -0.94 8.09 14.45
CA ASP A 48 -0.99 7.89 13.01
C ASP A 48 0.40 7.57 12.46
N GLU A 49 1.27 7.01 13.28
CA GLU A 49 2.65 6.73 12.89
C GLU A 49 2.86 5.24 12.71
N PRO A 50 3.34 4.80 11.53
CA PRO A 50 3.65 3.40 11.31
C PRO A 50 4.67 2.90 12.30
N ALA A 51 4.53 1.64 12.71
CA ALA A 51 5.48 1.03 13.63
C ALA A 51 6.89 1.08 13.06
N ASP A 52 7.02 0.89 11.77
CA ASP A 52 8.28 1.06 11.05
C ASP A 52 8.20 2.36 10.26
N SER A 53 8.91 3.37 10.71
CA SER A 53 8.83 4.69 10.08
C SER A 53 9.29 4.67 8.63
N ALA A 54 10.19 3.75 8.26
CA ALA A 54 10.64 3.64 6.89
C ALA A 54 9.50 3.23 5.96
N PHE A 55 8.49 2.58 6.49
CA PHE A 55 7.35 2.13 5.71
C PHE A 55 6.64 3.33 5.05
N TRP A 56 6.46 4.39 5.82
CA TRP A 56 5.83 5.60 5.28
C TRP A 56 6.69 6.23 4.20
N GLU A 57 8.01 6.24 4.41
CA GLU A 57 8.91 6.81 3.42
C GLU A 57 8.89 6.03 2.13
N TYR A 58 8.87 4.69 2.21
CA TYR A 58 8.73 3.86 1.01
C TYR A 58 7.43 4.17 0.27
N TRP A 59 6.36 4.38 1.05
CA TRP A 59 5.06 4.71 0.45
C TRP A 59 5.15 6.01 -0.34
N ILE A 60 5.73 7.04 0.27
CA ILE A 60 5.84 8.33 -0.39
C ILE A 60 6.72 8.22 -1.64
N GLU A 61 7.84 7.52 -1.54
CA GLU A 61 8.71 7.33 -2.70
C GLU A 61 7.99 6.59 -3.82
N SER A 62 7.17 5.62 -3.45
CA SER A 62 6.42 4.85 -4.44
C SER A 62 5.42 5.72 -5.17
N ILE A 63 4.77 6.63 -4.46
CA ILE A 63 3.85 7.57 -5.09
C ILE A 63 4.59 8.43 -6.09
N GLU A 64 5.77 8.93 -5.72
CA GLU A 64 6.55 9.77 -6.63
C GLU A 64 6.98 8.98 -7.86
N LYS A 65 7.32 7.73 -7.70
CA LYS A 65 7.68 6.90 -8.84
C LYS A 65 6.50 6.70 -9.79
N VAL A 66 5.31 6.49 -9.24
CA VAL A 66 4.14 6.34 -10.09
C VAL A 66 3.89 7.61 -10.89
N LYS A 67 4.04 8.75 -10.26
CA LYS A 67 3.83 10.01 -10.95
C LYS A 67 4.85 10.24 -12.06
N LYS A 68 6.06 9.77 -11.85
CA LYS A 68 7.17 10.02 -12.77
C LYS A 68 7.26 8.97 -13.86
N GLU A 69 7.07 7.71 -13.52
CA GLU A 69 7.33 6.60 -14.42
C GLU A 69 6.11 5.78 -14.77
N GLY A 70 4.99 6.00 -14.06
CA GLY A 70 3.80 5.19 -14.26
C GLY A 70 3.86 3.91 -13.46
N PRO A 71 2.95 2.98 -13.73
CA PRO A 71 2.87 1.73 -12.96
C PRO A 71 4.18 0.94 -13.02
N MET A 72 4.51 0.30 -11.91
CA MET A 72 5.74 -0.45 -11.81
C MET A 72 5.80 -1.61 -12.80
N PHE A 73 4.71 -2.32 -12.91
CA PHE A 73 4.67 -3.49 -13.78
C PHE A 73 3.70 -3.31 -14.92
N LYS A 74 4.10 -3.80 -16.05
CA LYS A 74 3.18 -4.03 -17.16
C LYS A 74 3.37 -5.48 -17.54
N ILE A 75 2.25 -6.17 -17.71
CA ILE A 75 2.33 -7.56 -18.13
C ILE A 75 2.68 -7.57 -19.60
N LEU A 76 3.83 -8.08 -19.89
CA LEU A 76 4.36 -8.07 -21.25
C LEU A 76 3.96 -9.29 -22.04
N THR A 77 3.74 -10.38 -21.35
CA THR A 77 3.27 -11.58 -22.03
C THR A 77 1.78 -11.54 -22.01
N GLN A 78 1.26 -11.79 -22.95
CA GLN A 78 -0.10 -11.67 -22.82
C GLN A 78 -0.85 -12.52 -23.48
N LYS A 79 -0.38 -12.38 -23.19
CA LYS A 79 -0.53 -12.75 -23.54
C LYS A 79 -0.78 -13.09 -24.11
#